data_e00362553258a1798343d1e51f8af131
#
_entry.id   e00362553258a1798343d1e51f8af131
#
_cell.length_a   1.000
_cell.length_b   1.000
_cell.length_c   1.000
_cell.angle_alpha   90.00
_cell.angle_beta   90.00
_cell.angle_gamma   90.00
#
_symmetry.space_group_name_H-M   'P 1'
#
loop_
_entity.id
_entity.type
_entity.pdbx_description
1 polymer ?
#
loop_
_entity_poly.entity_id
_entity_poly.type
_entity_poly.pdbx_seq_one_letter_code
_entity_poly.pdbx_strand_id
1 'polypeptide(L)'
;MFDKQTVVDRIEVMADHTVAVRYVVTVTEDGQPFAENVKGNYFKPGDDYSAEEAKVQAICATVHTPEVIAAYKAAQNKEQL
;
A
#
# COMPACT_ATOMS: atom_id res chain seq x y z
N MET A 1 19.90 -13.09 18.87
CA MET A 1 18.46 -12.78 18.82
C MET A 1 18.12 -12.12 17.50
N PHE A 2 17.06 -12.57 16.88
CA PHE A 2 16.60 -11.99 15.61
C PHE A 2 15.58 -10.89 15.88
N ASP A 3 15.78 -9.76 15.21
CA ASP A 3 14.81 -8.67 15.18
C ASP A 3 14.31 -8.50 13.75
N LYS A 4 13.02 -8.22 13.65
CA LYS A 4 12.37 -8.00 12.36
C LYS A 4 11.76 -6.62 12.34
N GLN A 5 12.13 -5.84 11.32
CA GLN A 5 11.56 -4.51 11.11
C GLN A 5 10.93 -4.44 9.73
N THR A 6 9.75 -3.84 9.68
CA THR A 6 9.08 -3.57 8.41
C THR A 6 8.99 -2.06 8.24
N VAL A 7 9.52 -1.59 7.12
CA VAL A 7 9.54 -0.16 6.80
C VAL A 7 8.83 0.06 5.48
N VAL A 8 7.96 1.06 5.43
CA VAL A 8 7.39 1.49 4.16
C VAL A 8 8.46 2.28 3.42
N ASP A 9 8.93 1.73 2.32
CA ASP A 9 10.04 2.26 1.54
C ASP A 9 9.59 3.22 0.45
N ARG A 10 8.44 2.94 -0.16
CA ARG A 10 7.91 3.73 -1.25
C ARG A 10 6.38 3.69 -1.25
N ILE A 11 5.78 4.84 -1.54
CA ILE A 11 4.35 4.93 -1.80
C ILE A 11 4.20 5.65 -3.13
N GLU A 12 3.49 5.03 -4.07
CA GLU A 12 3.32 5.57 -5.41
C GLU A 12 1.83 5.62 -5.75
N VAL A 13 1.38 6.76 -6.24
CA VAL A 13 0.00 6.92 -6.71
C VAL A 13 -0.01 6.79 -8.23
N MET A 14 -0.74 5.80 -8.72
CA MET A 14 -0.83 5.53 -10.15
C MET A 14 -1.94 6.37 -10.80
N ALA A 15 -1.91 6.41 -12.13
CA ALA A 15 -2.87 7.23 -12.89
C ALA A 15 -4.32 6.83 -12.66
N ASP A 16 -4.58 5.55 -12.34
CA ASP A 16 -5.93 5.06 -12.06
C ASP A 16 -6.30 5.17 -10.57
N HIS A 17 -5.53 5.93 -9.81
CA HIS A 17 -5.70 6.14 -8.37
C HIS A 17 -5.39 4.92 -7.51
N THR A 18 -4.73 3.90 -8.07
CA THR A 18 -4.19 2.80 -7.28
C THR A 18 -3.01 3.31 -6.48
N VAL A 19 -2.97 3.00 -5.19
CA VAL A 19 -1.85 3.34 -4.32
C VAL A 19 -0.98 2.10 -4.16
N ALA A 20 0.25 2.17 -4.68
CA ALA A 20 1.21 1.08 -4.57
C ALA A 20 2.13 1.35 -3.39
N VAL A 21 2.25 0.38 -2.50
CA VAL A 21 3.07 0.50 -1.30
C VAL A 21 4.14 -0.57 -1.34
N ARG A 22 5.38 -0.16 -1.15
CA ARG A 22 6.51 -1.08 -1.08
C ARG A 22 7.05 -1.12 0.34
N TYR A 23 7.19 -2.32 0.86
CA TYR A 23 7.71 -2.56 2.20
C TYR A 23 9.06 -3.24 2.09
N VAL A 24 9.99 -2.83 2.95
CA VAL A 24 11.25 -3.52 3.13
C VAL A 24 11.22 -4.16 4.52
N VAL A 25 11.34 -5.48 4.56
CA VAL A 25 11.38 -6.25 5.80
C VAL A 25 12.83 -6.62 6.04
N THR A 26 13.42 -6.09 7.10
CA THR A 26 14.80 -6.35 7.47
C THR A 26 14.83 -7.23 8.70
N VAL A 27 15.60 -8.32 8.63
CA VAL A 27 15.86 -9.19 9.77
C VAL A 27 17.32 -8.98 10.17
N THR A 28 17.53 -8.66 11.44
CA THR A 28 18.88 -8.51 11.99
C THR A 28 19.12 -9.57 13.06
N GLU A 29 20.37 -9.99 13.20
CA GLU A 29 20.81 -10.88 14.28
C GLU A 29 21.87 -10.14 15.07
N ASP A 30 21.60 -9.88 16.35
CA ASP A 30 22.51 -9.18 17.26
C ASP A 30 23.02 -7.87 16.67
N GLY A 31 22.11 -7.11 16.02
CA GLY A 31 22.42 -5.82 15.43
C GLY A 31 23.05 -5.90 14.04
N GLN A 32 23.30 -7.08 13.52
CA GLN A 32 23.88 -7.24 12.18
C GLN A 32 22.82 -7.64 11.17
N PRO A 33 22.85 -7.08 9.97
CA PRO A 33 21.91 -7.48 8.92
C PRO A 33 22.03 -8.96 8.61
N PHE A 34 20.91 -9.66 8.61
CA PHE A 34 20.85 -11.08 8.32
C PHE A 34 20.13 -11.37 7.00
N ALA A 35 18.97 -10.74 6.81
CA ALA A 35 18.16 -10.95 5.61
C ALA A 35 17.31 -9.72 5.34
N GLU A 36 16.95 -9.53 4.07
CA GLU A 36 16.10 -8.44 3.64
C GLU A 36 15.13 -8.95 2.58
N ASN A 37 13.85 -8.64 2.74
CA ASN A 37 12.82 -8.97 1.77
C ASN A 37 12.07 -7.73 1.38
N VAL A 38 11.69 -7.65 0.10
CA VAL A 38 10.87 -6.57 -0.41
C VAL A 38 9.49 -7.13 -0.74
N LYS A 39 8.45 -6.47 -0.24
CA LYS A 39 7.06 -6.84 -0.49
C LYS A 39 6.31 -5.66 -1.08
N GLY A 40 5.30 -5.94 -1.86
CA GLY A 40 4.44 -4.91 -2.43
C GLY A 40 2.99 -5.16 -2.12
N ASN A 41 2.24 -4.08 -2.03
CA ASN A 41 0.79 -4.15 -1.86
C ASN A 41 0.15 -3.04 -2.68
N TYR A 42 -1.05 -3.29 -3.17
CA TYR A 42 -1.76 -2.34 -4.02
C TYR A 42 -3.15 -2.11 -3.46
N PHE A 43 -3.51 -0.84 -3.31
CA PHE A 43 -4.84 -0.45 -2.82
C PHE A 43 -5.58 0.28 -3.93
N LYS A 44 -6.63 -0.35 -4.42
CA LYS A 44 -7.51 0.25 -5.43
C LYS A 44 -8.57 1.08 -4.72
N PRO A 45 -9.18 2.06 -5.42
CA PRO A 45 -10.24 2.84 -4.79
C PRO A 45 -11.35 1.96 -4.23
N GLY A 46 -11.63 2.12 -2.94
CA GLY A 46 -12.59 1.30 -2.22
C GLY A 46 -12.01 0.16 -1.41
N ASP A 47 -10.74 -0.15 -1.58
CA ASP A 47 -10.09 -1.20 -0.80
C ASP A 47 -9.91 -0.77 0.67
N ASP A 48 -9.89 -1.76 1.56
CA ASP A 48 -9.68 -1.54 2.98
C ASP A 48 -8.17 -1.42 3.27
N TYR A 49 -7.77 -0.29 3.82
CA TYR A 49 -6.39 -0.05 4.22
C TYR A 49 -6.26 0.21 5.72
N SER A 50 -7.27 -0.18 6.50
CA SER A 50 -7.32 0.11 7.95
C SER A 50 -6.22 -0.58 8.75
N ALA A 51 -5.65 -1.67 8.21
CA ALA A 51 -4.57 -2.39 8.87
C ALA A 51 -3.18 -1.80 8.60
N GLU A 52 -3.09 -0.80 7.73
CA GLU A 52 -1.82 -0.20 7.34
C GLU A 52 -1.38 0.86 8.36
N GLU A 53 -0.10 1.22 8.30
CA GLU A 53 0.39 2.28 9.17
C GLU A 53 -0.24 3.64 8.82
N ALA A 54 -0.16 4.58 9.75
CA ALA A 54 -0.84 5.88 9.64
C ALA A 54 -0.51 6.63 8.35
N LYS A 55 0.75 6.58 7.92
CA LYS A 55 1.20 7.26 6.70
C LYS A 55 0.49 6.71 5.47
N VAL A 56 0.39 5.39 5.36
CA VAL A 56 -0.29 4.74 4.24
C VAL A 56 -1.78 5.06 4.27
N GLN A 57 -2.40 4.98 5.45
CA GLN A 57 -3.82 5.33 5.60
C GLN A 57 -4.10 6.75 5.17
N ALA A 58 -3.24 7.70 5.56
CA ALA A 58 -3.42 9.11 5.23
C ALA A 58 -3.35 9.35 3.71
N ILE A 59 -2.41 8.71 3.04
CA ILE A 59 -2.25 8.84 1.59
C ILE A 59 -3.42 8.20 0.87
N CYS A 60 -3.83 6.99 1.27
CA CYS A 60 -4.99 6.33 0.67
C CYS A 60 -6.27 7.15 0.86
N ALA A 61 -6.47 7.72 2.05
CA ALA A 61 -7.65 8.54 2.32
C ALA A 61 -7.66 9.80 1.45
N THR A 62 -6.50 10.39 1.20
CA THR A 62 -6.39 11.58 0.36
C THR A 62 -6.68 11.26 -1.11
N VAL A 63 -6.19 10.11 -1.60
CA VAL A 63 -6.37 9.70 -3.00
C VAL A 63 -7.75 9.10 -3.23
N HIS A 64 -8.20 8.25 -2.32
CA HIS A 64 -9.47 7.50 -2.47
C HIS A 64 -10.63 8.27 -1.87
N THR A 65 -10.96 9.41 -2.47
CA THR A 65 -12.13 10.20 -2.08
C THR A 65 -13.41 9.48 -2.52
N PRO A 66 -14.59 9.84 -1.96
CA PRO A 66 -15.85 9.25 -2.42
C PRO A 66 -16.06 9.39 -3.93
N GLU A 67 -15.67 10.53 -4.52
CA GLU A 67 -15.80 10.75 -5.95
C GLU A 67 -14.91 9.80 -6.75
N VAL A 68 -13.68 9.59 -6.30
CA VAL A 68 -12.73 8.67 -6.94
C VAL A 68 -13.24 7.24 -6.86
N ILE A 69 -13.73 6.83 -5.70
CA ILE A 69 -14.27 5.48 -5.51
C ILE A 69 -15.47 5.25 -6.42
N ALA A 70 -16.39 6.23 -6.50
CA ALA A 70 -17.55 6.12 -7.35
C ALA A 70 -17.18 6.02 -8.82
N ALA A 71 -16.22 6.84 -9.27
CA ALA A 71 -15.74 6.83 -10.65
C ALA A 71 -15.08 5.49 -11.00
N TYR A 72 -14.30 4.94 -10.08
CA TYR A 72 -13.64 3.66 -10.28
C TYR A 72 -14.66 2.54 -10.43
N LYS A 73 -15.67 2.50 -9.56
CA LYS A 73 -16.74 1.50 -9.65
C LYS A 73 -17.53 1.61 -10.94
N ALA A 74 -17.81 2.82 -11.38
CA ALA A 74 -18.52 3.05 -12.63
C ALA A 74 -17.71 2.54 -13.83
N ALA A 75 -16.41 2.76 -13.83
CA ALA A 75 -15.53 2.26 -14.89
C ALA A 75 -15.47 0.74 -14.90
N GLN A 76 -15.45 0.11 -13.73
CA GLN A 76 -15.46 -1.35 -13.61
C GLN A 76 -16.75 -1.94 -14.18
N ASN A 77 -17.89 -1.31 -13.87
CA ASN A 77 -19.18 -1.79 -14.39
C ASN A 77 -19.25 -1.71 -15.90
N LYS A 78 -18.66 -0.68 -16.51
CA LYS A 78 -18.64 -0.58 -17.98
C LYS A 78 -17.82 -1.68 -18.63
N GLU A 79 -16.74 -2.10 -17.99
CA GLU A 79 -15.88 -3.15 -18.53
C GLU A 79 -16.53 -4.52 -18.50
N GLN A 80 -17.53 -4.69 -17.66
CA GLN A 80 -18.22 -5.98 -17.53
C GLN A 80 -19.37 -6.17 -18.52
N LEU A 81 -19.66 -5.17 -19.32
CA LEU A 81 -20.75 -5.25 -20.30
C LEU A 81 -20.31 -5.92 -21.63
#